data_e9695a6b752e164fc2296bdfc395c155
#
_entry.id   e9695a6b752e164fc2296bdfc395c155
#
_cell.length_a   1.000
_cell.length_b   1.000
_cell.length_c   1.000
_cell.angle_alpha   90.00
_cell.angle_beta   90.00
_cell.angle_gamma   90.00
#
_symmetry.space_group_name_H-M   'P 1'
#
loop_
_entity.id
_entity.type
_entity.pdbx_description
1 polymer ?
#
loop_
_entity_poly.entity_id
_entity_poly.type
_entity_poly.pdbx_seq_one_letter_code
_entity_poly.pdbx_strand_id
1 'polypeptide(L)'
;MTRKNIIILFLLITTNIFSQNNEIGFFAGGANYIGDVGPTTYIQPFSQNASNNFVAGIIYRKNFNDRISARAKFNYAKIGSSDNWSNTVDYRKERGLYFRNRVVEFGLGIDFNFLKFDVLDSSFQMTPYISTGISTFEYDSLRYRIGEFEATQYGDASNLSLPITLGYKIKPLNDFIISFEITANHSFTDNLDGSQPGEKQKSSSYYFGSTLSQDWYVFSGISLTYIFGTKKCYCPK
;
A
#
# COMPACT_ATOMS: atom_id res chain seq x y z
N MET A 1 30.05 4.29 -17.00
CA MET A 1 30.39 3.69 -15.70
C MET A 1 30.90 2.28 -15.93
N THR A 2 32.13 1.97 -15.53
CA THR A 2 32.69 0.63 -15.74
C THR A 2 32.11 -0.37 -14.77
N ARG A 3 32.01 -1.63 -15.16
CA ARG A 3 31.47 -2.75 -14.34
C ARG A 3 32.11 -2.81 -12.94
N LYS A 4 33.36 -2.43 -12.81
CA LYS A 4 34.09 -2.30 -11.53
C LYS A 4 33.50 -1.23 -10.61
N ASN A 5 33.08 -0.09 -11.14
CA ASN A 5 32.51 1.01 -10.34
C ASN A 5 31.13 0.64 -9.77
N ILE A 6 30.35 -0.18 -10.48
CA ILE A 6 29.05 -0.69 -10.00
C ILE A 6 29.26 -1.69 -8.85
N ILE A 7 30.27 -2.56 -8.96
CA ILE A 7 30.60 -3.53 -7.91
C ILE A 7 31.11 -2.82 -6.64
N ILE A 8 31.94 -1.78 -6.78
CA ILE A 8 32.43 -0.98 -5.66
C ILE A 8 31.30 -0.21 -5.00
N LEU A 9 30.37 0.36 -5.78
CA LEU A 9 29.18 1.02 -5.24
C LEU A 9 28.27 0.03 -4.49
N PHE A 10 28.11 -1.19 -5.01
CA PHE A 10 27.33 -2.24 -4.35
C PHE A 10 28.02 -2.73 -3.06
N LEU A 11 29.36 -2.86 -3.04
CA LEU A 11 30.12 -3.22 -1.84
C LEU A 11 30.08 -2.12 -0.77
N LEU A 12 30.13 -0.84 -1.16
CA LEU A 12 30.00 0.30 -0.22
C LEU A 12 28.62 0.40 0.42
N ILE A 13 27.58 -0.02 -0.28
CA ILE A 13 26.21 -0.06 0.26
C ILE A 13 26.06 -1.19 1.29
N THR A 14 26.73 -2.32 1.09
CA THR A 14 26.61 -3.48 1.98
C THR A 14 27.32 -3.31 3.34
N THR A 15 28.37 -2.50 3.43
CA THR A 15 29.13 -2.31 4.68
C THR A 15 28.40 -1.49 5.74
N ASN A 16 27.39 -0.68 5.37
CA ASN A 16 26.64 0.14 6.32
C ASN A 16 25.37 -0.53 6.87
N ILE A 17 25.05 -1.75 6.43
CA ILE A 17 23.79 -2.42 6.81
C ILE A 17 23.87 -3.04 8.22
N PHE A 18 25.07 -3.33 8.74
CA PHE A 18 25.24 -4.14 9.95
C PHE A 18 25.23 -3.35 11.28
N SER A 19 25.20 -2.01 11.25
CA SER A 19 25.31 -1.19 12.48
C SER A 19 24.01 -0.46 12.86
N GLN A 20 22.86 -0.78 12.24
CA GLN A 20 21.64 -0.01 12.46
C GLN A 20 20.47 -0.93 12.80
N ASN A 21 19.52 -0.38 13.56
CA ASN A 21 18.31 -1.07 14.00
C ASN A 21 17.36 -1.25 12.84
N ASN A 22 17.19 -2.47 12.43
CA ASN A 22 16.36 -2.83 11.29
C ASN A 22 15.14 -3.63 11.77
N GLU A 23 14.06 -3.50 11.05
CA GLU A 23 12.85 -4.28 11.23
C GLU A 23 12.49 -4.95 9.91
N ILE A 24 12.07 -6.20 9.97
CA ILE A 24 11.46 -6.90 8.85
C ILE A 24 10.22 -7.62 9.33
N GLY A 25 9.19 -7.64 8.52
CA GLY A 25 7.96 -8.33 8.90
C GLY A 25 6.94 -8.40 7.81
N PHE A 26 5.75 -8.82 8.20
CA PHE A 26 4.61 -9.04 7.33
C PHE A 26 3.51 -8.03 7.64
N PHE A 27 2.80 -7.62 6.59
CA PHE A 27 1.59 -6.83 6.66
C PHE A 27 0.44 -7.64 6.07
N ALA A 28 -0.71 -7.60 6.72
CA ALA A 28 -1.93 -8.22 6.21
C ALA A 28 -3.15 -7.39 6.60
N GLY A 29 -4.14 -7.33 5.69
CA GLY A 29 -5.33 -6.55 5.94
C GLY A 29 -6.34 -6.55 4.80
N GLY A 30 -7.24 -5.58 4.84
CA GLY A 30 -8.23 -5.30 3.81
C GLY A 30 -7.72 -4.26 2.82
N ALA A 31 -8.18 -4.38 1.58
CA ALA A 31 -7.97 -3.41 0.52
C ALA A 31 -9.31 -2.80 0.11
N ASN A 32 -9.36 -1.50 -0.07
CA ASN A 32 -10.54 -0.78 -0.50
C ASN A 32 -10.22 0.09 -1.72
N TYR A 33 -11.21 0.28 -2.59
CA TYR A 33 -11.13 1.12 -3.77
C TYR A 33 -12.05 2.32 -3.63
N ILE A 34 -11.63 3.48 -4.13
CA ILE A 34 -12.38 4.72 -4.16
C ILE A 34 -12.21 5.35 -5.54
N GLY A 35 -13.30 5.43 -6.31
CA GLY A 35 -13.31 5.99 -7.65
C GLY A 35 -14.70 5.96 -8.28
N ASP A 36 -14.79 5.61 -9.55
CA ASP A 36 -16.01 5.75 -10.35
C ASP A 36 -17.01 4.60 -10.19
N VAL A 37 -16.59 3.43 -9.69
CA VAL A 37 -17.46 2.26 -9.46
C VAL A 37 -17.63 2.01 -7.97
N GLY A 38 -18.87 1.77 -7.56
CA GLY A 38 -19.23 1.42 -6.19
C GLY A 38 -19.53 2.62 -5.28
N PRO A 39 -19.47 2.43 -3.96
CA PRO A 39 -19.82 3.46 -3.00
C PRO A 39 -18.78 4.57 -2.94
N THR A 40 -19.22 5.78 -2.66
CA THR A 40 -18.37 6.95 -2.44
C THR A 40 -17.82 7.06 -1.00
N THR A 41 -18.03 6.06 -0.17
CA THR A 41 -17.59 6.04 1.24
C THR A 41 -16.09 5.74 1.33
N TYR A 42 -15.33 6.64 1.95
CA TYR A 42 -13.87 6.61 1.96
C TYR A 42 -13.24 5.46 2.76
N ILE A 43 -13.91 4.89 3.74
CA ILE A 43 -13.37 3.82 4.57
C ILE A 43 -14.46 2.77 4.82
N GLN A 44 -14.27 1.56 4.28
CA GLN A 44 -15.09 0.40 4.63
C GLN A 44 -14.18 -0.78 5.03
N PRO A 45 -13.56 -0.72 6.22
CA PRO A 45 -12.61 -1.75 6.64
C PRO A 45 -13.24 -3.13 6.82
N PHE A 46 -14.56 -3.22 6.96
CA PHE A 46 -15.30 -4.45 7.26
C PHE A 46 -16.60 -4.57 6.43
N SER A 47 -16.58 -4.19 5.16
CA SER A 47 -17.75 -4.40 4.30
C SER A 47 -18.06 -5.89 4.18
N GLN A 48 -19.32 -6.27 4.38
CA GLN A 48 -19.78 -7.66 4.21
C GLN A 48 -19.53 -8.23 2.81
N ASN A 49 -19.29 -7.36 1.81
CA ASN A 49 -18.98 -7.71 0.43
C ASN A 49 -17.47 -7.70 0.13
N ALA A 50 -16.64 -7.32 1.09
CA ALA A 50 -15.18 -7.22 0.95
C ALA A 50 -14.42 -8.54 1.15
N SER A 51 -15.13 -9.69 1.24
CA SER A 51 -14.49 -10.99 1.49
C SER A 51 -13.41 -11.40 0.47
N ASN A 52 -13.36 -10.72 -0.67
CA ASN A 52 -12.35 -10.96 -1.71
C ASN A 52 -11.32 -9.83 -1.84
N ASN A 53 -11.48 -8.72 -1.09
CA ASN A 53 -10.56 -7.58 -1.13
C ASN A 53 -9.58 -7.68 0.03
N PHE A 54 -8.35 -8.03 -0.26
CA PHE A 54 -7.32 -8.19 0.75
C PHE A 54 -5.99 -7.64 0.27
N VAL A 55 -5.11 -7.38 1.22
CA VAL A 55 -3.71 -7.06 0.99
C VAL A 55 -2.83 -7.89 1.91
N ALA A 56 -1.73 -8.41 1.34
CA ALA A 56 -0.67 -9.05 2.09
C ALA A 56 0.68 -8.59 1.55
N GLY A 57 1.65 -8.38 2.42
CA GLY A 57 2.94 -7.87 1.99
C GLY A 57 4.05 -8.05 2.99
N ILE A 58 5.22 -7.61 2.57
CA ILE A 58 6.44 -7.58 3.36
C ILE A 58 6.81 -6.11 3.60
N ILE A 59 7.23 -5.81 4.81
CA ILE A 59 7.69 -4.49 5.21
C ILE A 59 9.09 -4.58 5.79
N TYR A 60 9.95 -3.67 5.38
CA TYR A 60 11.27 -3.45 5.95
C TYR A 60 11.37 -2.01 6.42
N ARG A 61 11.93 -1.81 7.63
CA ARG A 61 12.22 -0.48 8.16
C ARG A 61 13.67 -0.41 8.63
N LYS A 62 14.30 0.70 8.33
CA LYS A 62 15.62 1.05 8.83
C LYS A 62 15.48 2.27 9.73
N ASN A 63 15.66 2.07 11.04
CA ASN A 63 15.53 3.12 12.02
C ASN A 63 16.82 3.94 12.10
N PHE A 64 16.76 5.23 11.73
CA PHE A 64 17.89 6.14 11.85
C PHE A 64 18.02 6.71 13.27
N ASN A 65 16.89 6.96 13.91
CA ASN A 65 16.78 7.43 15.29
C ASN A 65 15.39 7.08 15.86
N ASP A 66 15.12 7.50 17.10
CA ASP A 66 13.87 7.20 17.82
C ASP A 66 12.60 7.77 17.13
N ARG A 67 12.74 8.65 16.12
CA ARG A 67 11.62 9.32 15.47
C ARG A 67 11.54 9.08 13.98
N ILE A 68 12.64 8.80 13.31
CA ILE A 68 12.69 8.73 11.84
C ILE A 68 13.20 7.37 11.41
N SER A 69 12.47 6.73 10.51
CA SER A 69 12.90 5.51 9.83
C SER A 69 12.61 5.56 8.32
N ALA A 70 13.48 4.96 7.52
CA ALA A 70 13.14 4.64 6.13
C ALA A 70 12.33 3.36 6.10
N ARG A 71 11.36 3.31 5.17
CA ARG A 71 10.47 2.17 4.94
C ARG A 71 10.59 1.70 3.50
N ALA A 72 10.65 0.38 3.33
CA ALA A 72 10.38 -0.27 2.05
C ALA A 72 9.24 -1.27 2.24
N LYS A 73 8.30 -1.34 1.30
CA LYS A 73 7.19 -2.29 1.35
C LYS A 73 6.98 -2.93 -0.02
N PHE A 74 6.58 -4.19 0.01
CA PHE A 74 6.11 -4.91 -1.16
C PHE A 74 4.77 -5.54 -0.81
N ASN A 75 3.73 -5.19 -1.56
CA ASN A 75 2.37 -5.63 -1.31
C ASN A 75 1.79 -6.33 -2.52
N TYR A 76 1.03 -7.38 -2.26
CA TYR A 76 0.09 -7.99 -3.20
C TYR A 76 -1.32 -7.74 -2.68
N ALA A 77 -2.18 -7.17 -3.50
CA ALA A 77 -3.55 -6.88 -3.13
C ALA A 77 -4.54 -7.31 -4.21
N LYS A 78 -5.75 -7.65 -3.79
CA LYS A 78 -6.93 -7.71 -4.64
C LYS A 78 -7.87 -6.62 -4.20
N ILE A 79 -8.24 -5.76 -5.15
CA ILE A 79 -9.22 -4.70 -4.98
C ILE A 79 -10.42 -4.97 -5.87
N GLY A 80 -11.57 -4.48 -5.48
CA GLY A 80 -12.77 -4.57 -6.30
C GLY A 80 -13.87 -3.74 -5.69
N SER A 81 -14.82 -3.35 -6.52
CA SER A 81 -15.99 -2.60 -6.11
C SER A 81 -17.20 -2.97 -6.98
N SER A 82 -18.40 -2.64 -6.49
CA SER A 82 -19.65 -2.88 -7.21
C SER A 82 -20.64 -1.78 -6.93
N ASP A 83 -21.32 -1.35 -7.96
CA ASP A 83 -22.41 -0.39 -7.87
C ASP A 83 -23.62 -0.93 -7.09
N ASN A 84 -23.74 -2.25 -6.97
CA ASN A 84 -24.81 -2.91 -6.20
C ASN A 84 -24.60 -2.93 -4.68
N TRP A 85 -23.48 -2.39 -4.18
CA TRP A 85 -23.23 -2.34 -2.74
C TRP A 85 -24.14 -1.32 -2.04
N SER A 86 -24.48 -1.59 -0.77
CA SER A 86 -25.55 -0.90 -0.02
C SER A 86 -25.39 0.62 0.07
N ASN A 87 -24.18 1.13 0.12
CA ASN A 87 -23.89 2.57 0.29
C ASN A 87 -23.61 3.29 -1.03
N THR A 88 -23.95 2.70 -2.15
CA THR A 88 -23.78 3.30 -3.47
C THR A 88 -24.94 4.23 -3.78
N VAL A 89 -24.69 5.34 -4.46
CA VAL A 89 -25.71 6.30 -4.92
C VAL A 89 -26.60 5.68 -6.01
N ASP A 90 -27.85 6.11 -6.08
CA ASP A 90 -28.88 5.43 -6.88
C ASP A 90 -28.57 5.35 -8.36
N TYR A 91 -28.02 6.40 -8.99
CA TYR A 91 -27.68 6.36 -10.42
C TYR A 91 -26.58 5.31 -10.74
N ARG A 92 -25.67 5.01 -9.80
CA ARG A 92 -24.68 3.94 -9.95
C ARG A 92 -25.33 2.58 -9.79
N LYS A 93 -26.27 2.44 -8.86
CA LYS A 93 -27.05 1.19 -8.70
C LYS A 93 -27.81 0.81 -9.96
N GLU A 94 -28.41 1.79 -10.63
CA GLU A 94 -29.08 1.58 -11.91
C GLU A 94 -28.12 1.11 -13.00
N ARG A 95 -26.86 1.58 -12.96
CA ARG A 95 -25.79 1.17 -13.88
C ARG A 95 -25.30 -0.25 -13.61
N GLY A 96 -25.16 -0.65 -12.34
CA GLY A 96 -24.90 -2.00 -11.88
C GLY A 96 -23.52 -2.58 -12.22
N LEU A 97 -22.50 -1.75 -12.46
CA LEU A 97 -21.17 -2.19 -12.83
C LEU A 97 -20.39 -2.76 -11.65
N TYR A 98 -19.48 -3.69 -11.93
CA TYR A 98 -18.55 -4.21 -10.95
C TYR A 98 -17.21 -4.61 -11.58
N PHE A 99 -16.16 -4.56 -10.79
CA PHE A 99 -14.82 -4.95 -11.20
C PHE A 99 -14.06 -5.67 -10.10
N ARG A 100 -13.01 -6.36 -10.50
CA ARG A 100 -11.95 -6.91 -9.66
C ARG A 100 -10.62 -6.65 -10.34
N ASN A 101 -9.63 -6.24 -9.55
CA ASN A 101 -8.30 -5.92 -10.05
C ASN A 101 -7.23 -6.46 -9.10
N ARG A 102 -6.12 -6.86 -9.66
CA ARG A 102 -4.91 -7.24 -8.94
C ARG A 102 -3.98 -6.04 -8.88
N VAL A 103 -3.39 -5.78 -7.71
CA VAL A 103 -2.38 -4.73 -7.52
C VAL A 103 -1.14 -5.36 -6.90
N VAL A 104 -0.01 -5.19 -7.54
CA VAL A 104 1.32 -5.54 -7.00
C VAL A 104 2.09 -4.24 -6.82
N GLU A 105 2.41 -3.89 -5.59
CA GLU A 105 2.99 -2.59 -5.24
C GLU A 105 4.38 -2.74 -4.61
N PHE A 106 5.32 -1.92 -5.05
CA PHE A 106 6.59 -1.68 -4.37
C PHE A 106 6.70 -0.21 -3.98
N GLY A 107 6.89 0.07 -2.70
CA GLY A 107 6.94 1.42 -2.15
C GLY A 107 8.18 1.69 -1.32
N LEU A 108 8.65 2.93 -1.40
CA LEU A 108 9.70 3.49 -0.55
C LEU A 108 9.15 4.73 0.17
N GLY A 109 9.48 4.90 1.43
CA GLY A 109 8.96 6.00 2.22
C GLY A 109 9.77 6.29 3.47
N ILE A 110 9.28 7.26 4.21
CA ILE A 110 9.83 7.71 5.50
C ILE A 110 8.71 7.68 6.52
N ASP A 111 8.97 7.05 7.66
CA ASP A 111 8.12 7.07 8.85
C ASP A 111 8.59 8.17 9.80
N PHE A 112 7.64 8.89 10.39
CA PHE A 112 7.86 9.82 11.49
C PHE A 112 7.05 9.40 12.70
N ASN A 113 7.72 9.03 13.78
CA ASN A 113 7.13 8.68 15.08
C ASN A 113 6.87 9.95 15.91
N PHE A 114 5.66 10.17 16.38
CA PHE A 114 5.31 11.35 17.18
C PHE A 114 5.91 11.30 18.60
N LEU A 115 6.04 10.11 19.17
CA LEU A 115 6.72 9.89 20.44
C LEU A 115 8.10 9.25 20.20
N LYS A 116 8.99 9.31 21.18
CA LYS A 116 10.25 8.57 21.12
C LYS A 116 9.95 7.07 21.10
N PHE A 117 10.56 6.37 20.17
CA PHE A 117 10.39 4.94 19.99
C PHE A 117 11.75 4.29 19.73
N ASP A 118 12.45 3.95 20.83
CA ASP A 118 13.75 3.27 20.75
C ASP A 118 13.53 1.77 20.58
N VAL A 119 13.81 1.27 19.38
CA VAL A 119 13.63 -0.16 19.06
C VAL A 119 14.57 -1.06 19.88
N LEU A 120 15.66 -0.53 20.44
CA LEU A 120 16.63 -1.27 21.26
C LEU A 120 16.32 -1.27 22.76
N ASP A 121 15.51 -0.34 23.23
CA ASP A 121 15.07 -0.33 24.61
C ASP A 121 14.15 -1.53 24.85
N SER A 122 14.40 -2.32 25.90
CA SER A 122 13.59 -3.49 26.25
C SER A 122 12.25 -3.15 26.90
N SER A 123 11.98 -1.88 27.18
CA SER A 123 10.72 -1.44 27.79
C SER A 123 9.56 -1.50 26.82
N PHE A 124 8.34 -1.62 27.37
CA PHE A 124 7.11 -1.44 26.59
C PHE A 124 7.05 -0.03 26.03
N GLN A 125 6.86 0.09 24.72
CA GLN A 125 6.77 1.36 24.04
C GLN A 125 5.62 1.38 23.05
N MET A 126 5.09 2.56 22.80
CA MET A 126 4.04 2.78 21.80
C MET A 126 4.16 4.19 21.21
N THR A 127 3.78 4.33 19.95
CA THR A 127 3.80 5.62 19.26
C THR A 127 2.81 5.65 18.12
N PRO A 128 2.02 6.72 17.95
CA PRO A 128 1.42 7.03 16.68
C PRO A 128 2.52 7.47 15.70
N TYR A 129 2.30 7.23 14.41
CA TYR A 129 3.23 7.65 13.37
C TYR A 129 2.51 8.00 12.08
N ILE A 130 3.17 8.79 11.27
CA ILE A 130 2.79 9.08 9.89
C ILE A 130 3.91 8.61 8.96
N SER A 131 3.53 8.14 7.78
CA SER A 131 4.48 7.80 6.73
C SER A 131 4.02 8.32 5.39
N THR A 132 4.98 8.73 4.57
CA THR A 132 4.74 9.10 3.18
C THR A 132 5.94 8.68 2.34
N GLY A 133 5.74 8.62 1.01
CA GLY A 133 6.77 8.19 0.09
C GLY A 133 6.28 8.14 -1.34
N ILE A 134 6.86 7.27 -2.12
CA ILE A 134 6.47 6.98 -3.50
C ILE A 134 6.37 5.48 -3.68
N SER A 135 5.37 5.03 -4.43
CA SER A 135 5.23 3.63 -4.81
C SER A 135 5.05 3.50 -6.31
N THR A 136 5.57 2.42 -6.86
CA THR A 136 5.19 1.93 -8.19
C THR A 136 4.29 0.72 -8.00
N PHE A 137 3.27 0.61 -8.82
CA PHE A 137 2.38 -0.54 -8.79
C PHE A 137 2.01 -1.01 -10.19
N GLU A 138 1.84 -2.32 -10.30
CA GLU A 138 1.34 -3.01 -11.47
C GLU A 138 -0.10 -3.46 -11.22
N TYR A 139 -0.97 -3.30 -12.20
CA TYR A 139 -2.38 -3.63 -12.13
C TYR A 139 -2.91 -4.16 -13.45
N ASP A 140 -4.03 -4.90 -13.41
CA ASP A 140 -4.70 -5.40 -14.59
C ASP A 140 -5.44 -4.26 -15.30
N SER A 141 -5.13 -4.02 -16.57
CA SER A 141 -5.86 -3.04 -17.40
C SER A 141 -7.23 -3.60 -17.73
N LEU A 142 -8.27 -2.93 -17.23
CA LEU A 142 -9.66 -3.36 -17.33
C LEU A 142 -10.44 -2.53 -18.36
N ARG A 143 -11.53 -3.11 -18.87
CA ARG A 143 -12.54 -2.42 -19.69
C ARG A 143 -13.91 -3.05 -19.50
N TYR A 144 -14.96 -2.28 -19.66
CA TYR A 144 -16.33 -2.75 -19.81
C TYR A 144 -16.68 -2.86 -21.29
N ARG A 145 -17.05 -4.04 -21.75
CA ARG A 145 -17.60 -4.19 -23.10
C ARG A 145 -19.03 -3.67 -23.13
N ILE A 146 -19.45 -3.17 -24.30
CA ILE A 146 -20.80 -2.67 -24.46
C ILE A 146 -21.81 -3.80 -24.19
N GLY A 147 -22.68 -3.58 -23.20
CA GLY A 147 -23.68 -4.57 -22.75
C GLY A 147 -23.22 -5.52 -21.65
N GLU A 148 -21.97 -5.43 -21.19
CA GLU A 148 -21.45 -6.21 -20.05
C GLU A 148 -21.37 -5.35 -18.79
N PHE A 149 -21.69 -5.94 -17.62
CA PHE A 149 -21.63 -5.28 -16.31
C PHE A 149 -20.31 -5.56 -15.59
N GLU A 150 -19.57 -6.58 -16.00
CA GLU A 150 -18.28 -6.97 -15.43
C GLU A 150 -17.13 -6.40 -16.25
N ALA A 151 -16.17 -5.79 -15.56
CA ALA A 151 -14.93 -5.37 -16.19
C ALA A 151 -14.09 -6.58 -16.61
N THR A 152 -13.58 -6.58 -17.83
CA THR A 152 -12.74 -7.63 -18.38
C THR A 152 -11.31 -7.12 -18.60
N GLN A 153 -10.32 -7.93 -18.23
CA GLN A 153 -8.92 -7.62 -18.44
C GLN A 153 -8.58 -7.67 -19.94
N TYR A 154 -7.77 -6.71 -20.40
CA TYR A 154 -7.23 -6.70 -21.76
C TYR A 154 -5.70 -6.55 -21.80
N GLY A 155 -5.05 -6.36 -20.67
CA GLY A 155 -3.59 -6.21 -20.53
C GLY A 155 -3.19 -5.90 -19.11
N ASP A 156 -1.92 -5.58 -18.91
CA ASP A 156 -1.35 -5.11 -17.66
C ASP A 156 -0.81 -3.70 -17.86
N ALA A 157 -0.80 -2.91 -16.79
CA ALA A 157 -0.22 -1.57 -16.77
C ALA A 157 0.51 -1.32 -15.47
N SER A 158 1.46 -0.39 -15.51
CA SER A 158 2.19 0.07 -14.33
C SER A 158 2.04 1.56 -14.17
N ASN A 159 1.93 2.04 -12.94
CA ASN A 159 1.87 3.46 -12.64
C ASN A 159 2.51 3.77 -11.29
N LEU A 160 2.58 5.06 -10.98
CA LEU A 160 3.06 5.56 -9.69
C LEU A 160 1.88 5.86 -8.77
N SER A 161 2.13 5.80 -7.47
CA SER A 161 1.21 6.29 -6.45
C SER A 161 1.95 7.02 -5.33
N LEU A 162 1.21 7.88 -4.64
CA LEU A 162 1.66 8.60 -3.46
C LEU A 162 0.96 8.01 -2.22
N PRO A 163 1.65 7.17 -1.43
CA PRO A 163 1.12 6.63 -0.19
C PRO A 163 1.16 7.65 0.94
N ILE A 164 0.07 7.74 1.70
CA ILE A 164 0.01 8.45 2.98
C ILE A 164 -0.51 7.44 4.00
N THR A 165 0.31 7.12 5.00
CA THR A 165 -0.01 6.13 6.03
C THR A 165 -0.16 6.83 7.38
N LEU A 166 -1.25 6.53 8.07
CA LEU A 166 -1.40 6.77 9.50
C LEU A 166 -1.34 5.44 10.22
N GLY A 167 -0.58 5.38 11.30
CA GLY A 167 -0.45 4.14 12.03
C GLY A 167 -0.14 4.33 13.51
N TYR A 168 -0.20 3.21 14.21
CA TYR A 168 0.12 3.13 15.62
C TYR A 168 0.99 1.90 15.86
N LYS A 169 2.21 2.11 16.40
CA LYS A 169 3.18 1.06 16.73
C LYS A 169 3.11 0.73 18.21
N ILE A 170 3.16 -0.56 18.52
CA ILE A 170 3.27 -1.09 19.88
C ILE A 170 4.41 -2.09 19.90
N LYS A 171 5.31 -1.95 20.87
CA LYS A 171 6.38 -2.91 21.13
C LYS A 171 6.10 -3.63 22.45
N PRO A 172 5.40 -4.77 22.39
CA PRO A 172 5.04 -5.52 23.60
C PRO A 172 6.20 -6.37 24.13
N LEU A 173 7.11 -6.77 23.26
CA LEU A 173 8.25 -7.65 23.53
C LEU A 173 9.53 -7.05 22.93
N ASN A 174 10.68 -7.49 23.42
CA ASN A 174 11.98 -6.92 23.05
C ASN A 174 12.26 -6.88 21.55
N ASP A 175 11.84 -7.90 20.82
CA ASP A 175 12.24 -8.10 19.42
C ASP A 175 11.08 -7.99 18.42
N PHE A 176 9.86 -7.70 18.90
CA PHE A 176 8.67 -7.64 18.04
C PHE A 176 7.92 -6.32 18.19
N ILE A 177 7.46 -5.79 17.04
CA ILE A 177 6.58 -4.63 16.97
C ILE A 177 5.32 -5.04 16.22
N ILE A 178 4.17 -4.68 16.79
CA ILE A 178 2.87 -4.77 16.15
C ILE A 178 2.49 -3.35 15.73
N SER A 179 2.04 -3.18 14.47
CA SER A 179 1.52 -1.88 14.03
C SER A 179 0.15 -2.04 13.39
N PHE A 180 -0.73 -1.09 13.68
CA PHE A 180 -2.00 -0.89 12.99
C PHE A 180 -1.79 0.23 11.98
N GLU A 181 -2.15 0.01 10.72
CA GLU A 181 -1.87 0.94 9.63
C GLU A 181 -3.11 1.15 8.75
N ILE A 182 -3.33 2.39 8.35
CA ILE A 182 -4.24 2.77 7.27
C ILE A 182 -3.41 3.58 6.28
N THR A 183 -3.31 3.09 5.05
CA THR A 183 -2.56 3.73 3.97
C THR A 183 -3.52 4.11 2.85
N ALA A 184 -3.67 5.41 2.58
CA ALA A 184 -4.34 5.91 1.40
C ALA A 184 -3.31 6.12 0.29
N ASN A 185 -3.51 5.48 -0.84
CA ASN A 185 -2.64 5.57 -2.01
C ASN A 185 -3.36 6.37 -3.09
N HIS A 186 -2.86 7.57 -3.36
CA HIS A 186 -3.30 8.35 -4.51
C HIS A 186 -2.60 7.81 -5.75
N SER A 187 -3.33 7.19 -6.67
CA SER A 187 -2.75 6.68 -7.91
C SER A 187 -2.73 7.79 -8.97
N PHE A 188 -1.74 7.76 -9.85
CA PHE A 188 -1.69 8.67 -10.99
C PHE A 188 -2.33 8.03 -12.23
N THR A 189 -3.42 7.30 -12.04
CA THR A 189 -4.21 6.69 -13.10
C THR A 189 -5.69 6.73 -12.76
N ASP A 190 -6.53 6.68 -13.78
CA ASP A 190 -7.99 6.64 -13.73
C ASP A 190 -8.52 5.35 -14.39
N ASN A 191 -7.74 4.26 -14.34
CA ASN A 191 -8.08 3.01 -15.01
C ASN A 191 -7.93 1.77 -14.13
N LEU A 192 -7.96 1.94 -12.80
CA LEU A 192 -7.95 0.80 -11.88
C LEU A 192 -9.27 0.01 -11.92
N ASP A 193 -10.38 0.70 -12.20
CA ASP A 193 -11.73 0.13 -12.26
C ASP A 193 -12.20 -0.19 -13.69
N GLY A 194 -11.43 0.22 -14.72
CA GLY A 194 -11.79 0.04 -16.11
C GLY A 194 -12.71 1.12 -16.68
N SER A 195 -12.94 2.23 -15.96
CA SER A 195 -13.76 3.38 -16.41
C SER A 195 -13.16 4.10 -17.60
N GLN A 196 -11.82 4.16 -17.69
CA GLN A 196 -11.08 4.84 -18.75
C GLN A 196 -10.14 3.88 -19.50
N PRO A 197 -10.66 3.00 -20.37
CA PRO A 197 -9.84 2.08 -21.15
C PRO A 197 -8.92 2.81 -22.12
N GLY A 198 -7.79 2.17 -22.45
CA GLY A 198 -6.82 2.74 -23.39
C GLY A 198 -7.43 3.08 -24.76
N GLU A 199 -6.84 4.02 -25.49
CA GLU A 199 -7.35 4.58 -26.75
C GLU A 199 -7.79 3.51 -27.78
N LYS A 200 -7.02 2.40 -27.88
CA LYS A 200 -7.34 1.31 -28.81
C LYS A 200 -8.62 0.54 -28.47
N GLN A 201 -9.06 0.60 -27.23
CA GLN A 201 -10.23 -0.10 -26.71
C GLN A 201 -11.49 0.80 -26.67
N LYS A 202 -11.34 2.12 -26.77
CA LYS A 202 -12.46 3.07 -26.64
C LYS A 202 -13.62 2.81 -27.59
N SER A 203 -13.36 2.40 -28.83
CA SER A 203 -14.41 2.14 -29.83
C SER A 203 -15.31 0.92 -29.50
N SER A 204 -14.81 -0.03 -28.68
CA SER A 204 -15.53 -1.27 -28.32
C SER A 204 -15.87 -1.36 -26.84
N SER A 205 -15.66 -0.29 -26.09
CA SER A 205 -15.83 -0.26 -24.64
C SER A 205 -16.77 0.85 -24.21
N TYR A 206 -17.48 0.60 -23.14
CA TYR A 206 -18.20 1.63 -22.41
C TYR A 206 -17.19 2.36 -21.50
N TYR A 207 -17.09 3.67 -21.63
CA TYR A 207 -16.25 4.50 -20.77
C TYR A 207 -17.08 5.59 -20.11
N PHE A 208 -16.74 5.93 -18.86
CA PHE A 208 -17.53 6.80 -18.00
C PHE A 208 -16.61 7.40 -16.92
N GLY A 209 -17.21 8.19 -16.02
CA GLY A 209 -16.49 8.79 -14.90
C GLY A 209 -15.88 10.15 -15.22
N SER A 210 -15.10 10.65 -14.30
CA SER A 210 -14.46 11.97 -14.39
C SER A 210 -12.98 11.81 -14.66
N THR A 211 -12.50 12.25 -15.80
CA THR A 211 -11.06 12.27 -16.14
C THR A 211 -10.23 13.24 -15.26
N LEU A 212 -10.90 14.02 -14.41
CA LEU A 212 -10.26 14.96 -13.49
C LEU A 212 -10.01 14.38 -12.09
N SER A 213 -10.65 13.25 -11.76
CA SER A 213 -10.49 12.55 -10.49
C SER A 213 -9.74 11.24 -10.70
N GLN A 214 -8.54 11.15 -10.17
CA GLN A 214 -7.75 9.92 -10.22
C GLN A 214 -8.24 8.91 -9.18
N ASP A 215 -8.01 7.64 -9.44
CA ASP A 215 -8.38 6.54 -8.55
C ASP A 215 -7.55 6.52 -7.27
N TRP A 216 -8.19 6.13 -6.18
CA TRP A 216 -7.55 5.89 -4.90
C TRP A 216 -7.76 4.45 -4.45
N TYR A 217 -6.76 3.89 -3.78
CA TYR A 217 -6.94 2.64 -3.06
C TYR A 217 -6.39 2.75 -1.64
N VAL A 218 -7.07 2.11 -0.70
CA VAL A 218 -6.77 2.20 0.73
C VAL A 218 -6.46 0.81 1.26
N PHE A 219 -5.31 0.66 1.89
CA PHE A 219 -4.95 -0.55 2.63
C PHE A 219 -5.10 -0.29 4.12
N SER A 220 -5.81 -1.18 4.82
CA SER A 220 -5.98 -1.11 6.27
C SER A 220 -5.69 -2.47 6.88
N GLY A 221 -4.80 -2.52 7.87
CA GLY A 221 -4.41 -3.81 8.43
C GLY A 221 -3.41 -3.72 9.56
N ILE A 222 -2.78 -4.86 9.80
CA ILE A 222 -1.83 -5.07 10.89
C ILE A 222 -0.50 -5.53 10.30
N SER A 223 0.60 -4.98 10.82
CA SER A 223 1.93 -5.51 10.56
C SER A 223 2.54 -6.09 11.84
N LEU A 224 3.28 -7.18 11.68
CA LEU A 224 4.12 -7.78 12.69
C LEU A 224 5.55 -7.74 12.18
N THR A 225 6.43 -7.00 12.86
CA THR A 225 7.84 -6.86 12.48
C THR A 225 8.76 -7.39 13.58
N TYR A 226 9.86 -8.01 13.14
CA TYR A 226 10.94 -8.49 13.96
C TYR A 226 12.13 -7.53 13.87
N ILE A 227 12.68 -7.15 15.04
CA ILE A 227 13.82 -6.25 15.16
C ILE A 227 15.11 -7.05 15.07
N PHE A 228 16.04 -6.62 14.24
CA PHE A 228 17.36 -7.20 14.12
C PHE A 228 18.43 -6.13 13.94
N GLY A 229 19.65 -6.43 14.39
CA GLY A 229 20.80 -5.51 14.35
C GLY A 229 21.62 -5.57 15.61
N THR A 230 22.58 -4.68 15.77
CA THR A 230 23.49 -4.63 16.92
C THR A 230 22.78 -4.07 18.15
N LYS A 231 22.68 -4.89 19.20
CA LYS A 231 22.31 -4.40 20.54
C LYS A 231 23.41 -3.46 21.05
N LYS A 232 23.02 -2.33 21.66
CA LYS A 232 23.99 -1.45 22.36
C LYS A 232 24.73 -2.30 23.38
N CYS A 233 26.07 -2.33 23.31
CA CYS A 233 26.86 -2.93 24.35
C CYS A 233 26.67 -2.10 25.64
N TYR A 234 25.98 -2.65 26.61
CA TYR A 234 26.02 -2.12 27.98
C TYR A 234 27.39 -2.47 28.55
N CYS A 235 28.30 -1.51 28.64
CA CYS A 235 29.42 -1.58 29.54
C CYS A 235 28.88 -1.29 30.95
N PRO A 236 28.86 -2.24 31.90
CA PRO A 236 28.53 -1.93 33.26
C PRO A 236 29.65 -0.99 33.80
N LYS A 237 29.27 0.14 34.37
CA LYS A 237 30.15 1.02 35.13
C LYS A 237 30.52 0.36 36.45
#